data_e938edfa53d22f5a8414a7df80607c84
#
_entry.id   e938edfa53d22f5a8414a7df80607c84
#
_cell.length_a   1.000
_cell.length_b   1.000
_cell.length_c   1.000
_cell.angle_alpha   90.00
_cell.angle_beta   90.00
_cell.angle_gamma   90.00
#
_symmetry.space_group_name_H-M   'P 1'
#
loop_
_entity.id
_entity.type
_entity.pdbx_description
1 polymer ?
#
loop_
_entity_poly.entity_id
_entity_poly.type
_entity_poly.pdbx_seq_one_letter_code
_entity_poly.pdbx_strand_id
1 'polypeptide(L)'
;MFIIGDLIIAVAKILDIVLEVYKWVVIIAALISWVNPDPYNPIVRLLRAVTEPAFRPIRRIIGYRLGPIDVSPLIVILVIIFTQLFLI
;
A
#
# COMPACT_ATOMS: atom_id res chain seq x y z
N MET A 1 32.45 11.59 4.00
CA MET A 1 32.06 10.20 4.29
C MET A 1 30.83 10.11 5.18
N PHE A 2 30.85 10.76 6.36
CA PHE A 2 29.68 10.75 7.25
C PHE A 2 28.43 11.41 6.65
N ILE A 3 28.62 12.43 5.81
CA ILE A 3 27.50 13.14 5.18
C ILE A 3 26.73 12.21 4.25
N ILE A 4 27.42 11.38 3.49
CA ILE A 4 26.77 10.42 2.57
C ILE A 4 26.02 9.37 3.37
N GLY A 5 26.62 8.83 4.43
CA GLY A 5 25.96 7.88 5.31
C GLY A 5 24.72 8.45 5.97
N ASP A 6 24.81 9.68 6.47
CA ASP A 6 23.68 10.36 7.08
C ASP A 6 22.57 10.64 6.06
N LEU A 7 22.95 10.99 4.83
CA LEU A 7 21.97 11.21 3.76
C LEU A 7 21.22 9.93 3.43
N ILE A 8 21.92 8.81 3.32
CA ILE A 8 21.30 7.50 3.05
C ILE A 8 20.33 7.13 4.17
N ILE A 9 20.73 7.32 5.42
CA ILE A 9 19.87 7.04 6.57
C ILE A 9 18.64 7.95 6.55
N ALA A 10 18.81 9.23 6.25
CA ALA A 10 17.70 10.17 6.17
C ALA A 10 16.69 9.76 5.07
N VAL A 11 17.19 9.39 3.89
CA VAL A 11 16.33 8.92 2.81
C VAL A 11 15.60 7.65 3.22
N ALA A 12 16.27 6.71 3.86
CA ALA A 12 15.65 5.48 4.32
C ALA A 12 14.54 5.75 5.35
N LYS A 13 14.77 6.68 6.27
CA LYS A 13 13.75 7.08 7.25
C LYS A 13 12.54 7.73 6.58
N ILE A 14 12.76 8.59 5.60
CA ILE A 14 11.67 9.23 4.86
C ILE A 14 10.86 8.18 4.12
N LEU A 15 11.52 7.24 3.45
CA LEU A 15 10.85 6.15 2.76
C LEU A 15 10.03 5.30 3.73
N ASP A 16 10.56 5.02 4.91
CA ASP A 16 9.84 4.26 5.92
C ASP A 16 8.57 5.00 6.36
N ILE A 17 8.65 6.31 6.58
CA ILE A 17 7.49 7.13 6.95
C ILE A 17 6.45 7.12 5.83
N VAL A 18 6.88 7.31 4.58
CA VAL A 18 5.98 7.29 3.43
C VAL A 18 5.29 5.93 3.31
N LEU A 19 6.03 4.85 3.46
CA LEU A 19 5.47 3.50 3.41
C LEU A 19 4.49 3.25 4.57
N GLU A 20 4.79 3.77 5.75
CA GLU A 20 3.90 3.64 6.90
C GLU A 20 2.56 4.33 6.64
N VAL A 21 2.59 5.57 6.14
CA VAL A 21 1.38 6.31 5.78
C VAL A 21 0.61 5.58 4.69
N TYR A 22 1.30 5.12 3.65
CA TYR A 22 0.66 4.42 2.55
C TYR A 22 0.04 3.10 3.01
N LYS A 23 0.70 2.39 3.91
CA LYS A 23 0.18 1.16 4.49
C LYS A 23 -1.18 1.40 5.15
N TRP A 24 -1.30 2.46 5.93
CA TRP A 24 -2.57 2.80 6.58
C TRP A 24 -3.64 3.21 5.57
N VAL A 25 -3.26 3.93 4.52
CA VAL A 25 -4.19 4.25 3.43
C VAL A 25 -4.72 2.97 2.79
N VAL A 26 -3.86 2.00 2.53
CA VAL A 26 -4.25 0.71 1.96
C VAL A 26 -5.17 -0.06 2.90
N ILE A 27 -4.88 -0.05 4.20
CA ILE A 27 -5.72 -0.72 5.20
C ILE A 27 -7.12 -0.10 5.22
N ILE A 28 -7.20 1.22 5.25
CA ILE A 28 -8.49 1.91 5.26
C ILE A 28 -9.26 1.62 3.98
N ALA A 29 -8.60 1.67 2.84
CA ALA A 29 -9.22 1.36 1.55
C ALA A 29 -9.75 -0.07 1.52
N ALA A 30 -9.00 -1.02 2.05
CA ALA A 30 -9.42 -2.42 2.11
C ALA A 30 -10.65 -2.59 3.00
N LEU A 31 -10.65 -1.98 4.17
CA LEU A 31 -11.78 -2.08 5.09
C LEU A 31 -13.06 -1.50 4.48
N ILE A 32 -12.96 -0.35 3.84
CA ILE A 32 -14.10 0.28 3.17
C ILE A 32 -14.61 -0.62 2.03
N SER A 33 -13.69 -1.17 1.26
CA SER A 33 -14.05 -2.03 0.12
C SER A 33 -14.76 -3.30 0.57
N TRP A 34 -14.37 -3.87 1.72
CA TRP A 34 -14.95 -5.11 2.22
C TRP A 34 -16.28 -4.89 2.93
N VAL A 35 -16.47 -3.73 3.57
CA VAL A 35 -17.66 -3.46 4.37
C VAL A 35 -18.79 -2.90 3.51
N ASN A 36 -18.53 -1.81 2.80
CA ASN A 36 -19.58 -1.17 2.00
C ASN A 36 -18.96 -0.20 1.00
N PRO A 37 -18.60 -0.68 -0.20
CA PRO A 37 -18.01 0.19 -1.21
C PRO A 37 -19.09 1.03 -1.88
N ASP A 38 -19.27 2.26 -1.42
CA ASP A 38 -20.09 3.23 -2.13
C ASP A 38 -19.22 3.93 -3.19
N PRO A 39 -19.41 3.61 -4.49
CA PRO A 39 -18.57 4.17 -5.53
C PRO A 39 -18.77 5.67 -5.74
N TYR A 40 -19.86 6.22 -5.21
CA TYR A 40 -20.16 7.64 -5.35
C TYR A 40 -19.59 8.49 -4.23
N ASN A 41 -19.08 7.88 -3.16
CA ASN A 41 -18.47 8.62 -2.06
C ASN A 41 -17.11 9.18 -2.50
N PRO A 42 -16.88 10.52 -2.39
CA PRO A 42 -15.62 11.13 -2.80
C PRO A 42 -14.41 10.55 -2.07
N ILE A 43 -14.56 10.17 -0.81
CA ILE A 43 -13.48 9.58 -0.01
C ILE A 43 -13.09 8.22 -0.58
N VAL A 44 -14.07 7.40 -0.93
CA VAL A 44 -13.84 6.08 -1.54
C VAL A 44 -13.14 6.24 -2.89
N ARG A 45 -13.57 7.22 -3.69
CA ARG A 45 -12.92 7.50 -4.98
C ARG A 45 -11.47 7.90 -4.80
N LEU A 46 -11.19 8.77 -3.83
CA LEU A 46 -9.84 9.22 -3.55
C LEU A 46 -8.97 8.05 -3.11
N LEU A 47 -9.44 7.23 -2.20
CA LEU A 47 -8.72 6.07 -1.71
C LEU A 47 -8.41 5.10 -2.85
N ARG A 48 -9.38 4.83 -3.72
CA ARG A 48 -9.17 3.98 -4.88
C ARG A 48 -8.15 4.56 -5.85
N ALA A 49 -8.22 5.86 -6.11
CA ALA A 49 -7.29 6.52 -7.01
C ALA A 49 -5.84 6.42 -6.51
N VAL A 50 -5.64 6.49 -5.19
CA VAL A 50 -4.32 6.40 -4.59
C VAL A 50 -3.82 4.95 -4.52
N THR A 51 -4.71 3.98 -4.31
CA THR A 51 -4.32 2.58 -4.11
C THR A 51 -4.31 1.75 -5.40
N GLU A 52 -5.08 2.12 -6.42
CA GLU A 52 -5.14 1.37 -7.67
C GLU A 52 -3.78 1.15 -8.35
N PRO A 53 -2.88 2.14 -8.42
CA PRO A 53 -1.58 1.91 -9.03
C PRO A 53 -0.78 0.79 -8.38
N ALA A 54 -0.94 0.58 -7.08
CA ALA A 54 -0.29 -0.50 -6.36
C ALA A 54 -1.02 -1.85 -6.56
N PHE A 55 -2.34 -1.82 -6.64
CA PHE A 55 -3.15 -3.04 -6.73
C PHE A 55 -3.16 -3.65 -8.14
N ARG A 56 -3.07 -2.83 -9.18
CA ARG A 56 -3.15 -3.32 -10.56
C ARG A 56 -2.15 -4.41 -10.91
N PRO A 57 -0.85 -4.23 -10.66
CA PRO A 57 0.13 -5.26 -10.98
C PRO A 57 -0.14 -6.56 -10.25
N ILE A 58 -0.57 -6.46 -9.00
CA ILE A 58 -0.86 -7.62 -8.17
C ILE A 58 -2.08 -8.37 -8.68
N ARG A 59 -3.12 -7.65 -9.07
CA ARG A 59 -4.31 -8.27 -9.67
C ARG A 59 -4.00 -8.97 -10.98
N ARG A 60 -3.07 -8.45 -11.76
CA ARG A 60 -2.64 -9.09 -13.00
C ARG A 60 -1.94 -10.42 -12.73
N ILE A 61 -1.11 -10.47 -11.71
CA ILE A 61 -0.33 -11.67 -11.36
C ILE A 61 -1.24 -12.74 -10.77
N ILE A 62 -2.07 -12.36 -9.82
CA ILE A 62 -2.94 -13.28 -9.11
C ILE A 62 -4.20 -13.59 -9.92
N GLY A 63 -4.68 -12.59 -10.66
CA GLY A 63 -5.91 -12.71 -11.44
C GLY A 63 -7.11 -12.95 -10.53
N TYR A 64 -8.07 -13.69 -11.04
CA TYR A 64 -9.29 -14.01 -10.32
C TYR A 64 -9.24 -15.38 -9.66
N ARG A 65 -8.04 -15.94 -9.52
CA ARG A 65 -7.84 -17.29 -8.98
C ARG A 65 -8.33 -17.47 -7.55
N LEU A 66 -8.40 -16.38 -6.80
CA LEU A 66 -8.77 -16.41 -5.39
C LEU A 66 -10.24 -16.12 -5.13
N GLY A 67 -11.06 -16.14 -6.18
CA GLY A 67 -12.50 -15.96 -6.05
C GLY A 67 -12.94 -14.52 -5.90
N PRO A 68 -14.12 -14.29 -5.29
CA PRO A 68 -14.71 -12.95 -5.22
C PRO A 68 -14.03 -12.01 -4.22
N ILE A 69 -13.17 -12.53 -3.35
CA ILE A 69 -12.50 -11.72 -2.33
C ILE A 69 -11.23 -11.11 -2.93
N ASP A 70 -11.12 -9.79 -2.84
CA ASP A 70 -9.94 -9.08 -3.29
C ASP A 70 -8.86 -9.17 -2.21
N VAL A 71 -7.79 -9.94 -2.48
CA VAL A 71 -6.67 -10.09 -1.56
C VAL A 71 -5.49 -9.19 -1.92
N SER A 72 -5.63 -8.37 -2.98
CA SER A 72 -4.58 -7.44 -3.38
C SER A 72 -4.14 -6.52 -2.24
N PRO A 73 -5.04 -5.95 -1.41
CA PRO A 73 -4.61 -5.14 -0.28
C PRO A 73 -3.71 -5.89 0.70
N LEU A 74 -3.99 -7.16 0.97
CA LEU A 74 -3.16 -7.97 1.87
C LEU A 74 -1.75 -8.14 1.33
N ILE A 75 -1.62 -8.39 0.03
CA ILE A 75 -0.33 -8.55 -0.60
C ILE A 75 0.45 -7.25 -0.58
N VAL A 76 -0.19 -6.12 -0.87
CA VAL A 76 0.45 -4.81 -0.80
C VAL A 76 0.95 -4.52 0.61
N ILE A 77 0.14 -4.80 1.63
CA ILE A 77 0.52 -4.61 3.03
C ILE A 77 1.75 -5.47 3.37
N LEU A 78 1.75 -6.73 2.96
CA LEU A 78 2.89 -7.62 3.22
C LEU A 78 4.16 -7.13 2.53
N VAL A 79 4.06 -6.66 1.29
CA VAL A 79 5.19 -6.09 0.56
C VAL A 79 5.72 -4.84 1.28
N ILE A 80 4.84 -3.98 1.74
CA ILE A 80 5.23 -2.77 2.47
C ILE A 80 5.94 -3.14 3.76
N ILE A 81 5.39 -4.06 4.53
CA ILE A 81 6.00 -4.51 5.79
C ILE A 81 7.38 -5.12 5.53
N PHE A 82 7.48 -5.97 4.53
CA PHE A 82 8.76 -6.57 4.16
C PHE A 82 9.79 -5.50 3.81
N THR A 83 9.40 -4.52 3.03
CA THR A 83 10.28 -3.41 2.65
C THR A 83 10.69 -2.60 3.87
N GLN A 84 9.76 -2.31 4.77
CA GLN A 84 10.05 -1.57 6.00
C GLN A 84 11.05 -2.33 6.88
N LEU A 85 10.87 -3.63 7.02
CA LEU A 85 11.80 -4.46 7.79
C LEU A 85 13.19 -4.46 7.18
N PHE A 86 13.28 -4.43 5.87
CA PHE A 86 14.55 -4.34 5.16
C PHE A 86 15.24 -3.00 5.41
N LEU A 87 14.47 -1.91 5.55
CA LEU A 87 15.01 -0.57 5.79
C LEU A 87 15.46 -0.34 7.23
N ILE A 88 15.01 -1.16 8.16
CA ILE A 88 15.47 -1.08 9.55
C ILE A 88 16.90 -1.70 9.65
#